data_2dcf43ca8f5b0361f76f933ca55c960f
#
_entry.id   2dcf43ca8f5b0361f76f933ca55c960f
#
_cell.length_a   1.000
_cell.length_b   1.000
_cell.length_c   1.000
_cell.angle_alpha   90.00
_cell.angle_beta   90.00
_cell.angle_gamma   90.00
#
_symmetry.space_group_name_H-M   'P 1'
#
loop_
_entity.id
_entity.type
_entity.pdbx_description
1 polymer ?
#
loop_
_entity_poly.entity_id
_entity_poly.type
_entity_poly.pdbx_seq_one_letter_code
_entity_poly.pdbx_strand_id
1 'polypeptide(L)'
;MRISYCTWGMMKVDMEEAIPAIAKIGYHGIELAVTPGWPTDLATLDTARRQRIRQLLDQYNLKLSAVAGHTSMCEIDEEKNKANMQRLRDSIDLAAELTAPDDPAIMASLIGGPEGAWEERKMLVAERVYGLGEYAAKKGVILAVEPHSGTAFDTPDKALWLMEMVNHPAVRLNFDISHFDIIGIGIDECVPQMAPLAVHTHVKDQRGRYPNHEFLTPGSGPFDFVHYLSAMHKAGYTGFIGMEVSVMVQRKPGYDPFVDAALGYYALVHAFNESGAPLDKSS
;
A
#
# COMPACT_ATOMS: atom_id res chain seq x y z
N MET A 1 8.59 12.12 7.30
CA MET A 1 8.14 10.86 6.61
C MET A 1 9.12 9.74 6.91
N ARG A 2 8.73 8.47 6.72
CA ARG A 2 9.56 7.27 6.94
C ARG A 2 9.46 6.38 5.70
N ILE A 3 10.40 5.45 5.51
CA ILE A 3 10.37 4.52 4.37
C ILE A 3 9.93 3.14 4.89
N SER A 4 8.93 2.51 4.23
CA SER A 4 8.53 1.13 4.47
C SER A 4 8.69 0.27 3.21
N TYR A 5 8.77 -1.04 3.42
CA TYR A 5 8.81 -2.03 2.34
C TYR A 5 7.51 -2.83 2.29
N CYS A 6 6.90 -2.95 1.12
CA CYS A 6 5.74 -3.82 0.91
C CYS A 6 6.20 -5.25 0.56
N THR A 7 5.79 -6.22 1.38
CA THR A 7 6.16 -7.63 1.16
C THR A 7 5.50 -8.25 -0.08
N TRP A 8 4.71 -7.48 -0.83
CA TRP A 8 4.27 -7.87 -2.18
C TRP A 8 5.44 -8.26 -3.08
N GLY A 9 6.60 -7.62 -2.91
CA GLY A 9 7.84 -7.98 -3.59
C GLY A 9 8.50 -9.28 -3.08
N MET A 10 7.97 -9.93 -2.03
CA MET A 10 8.57 -11.10 -1.37
C MET A 10 7.60 -12.29 -1.29
N MET A 11 6.90 -12.62 -2.39
CA MET A 11 5.81 -13.60 -2.46
C MET A 11 6.11 -14.97 -1.84
N LYS A 12 7.38 -15.37 -1.77
CA LYS A 12 7.82 -16.70 -1.31
C LYS A 12 8.71 -16.65 -0.07
N VAL A 13 8.98 -15.47 0.44
CA VAL A 13 9.89 -15.27 1.58
C VAL A 13 9.09 -15.33 2.88
N ASP A 14 9.55 -16.13 3.83
CA ASP A 14 8.93 -16.16 5.16
C ASP A 14 9.27 -14.89 5.94
N MET A 15 8.35 -14.47 6.83
CA MET A 15 8.54 -13.25 7.62
C MET A 15 9.71 -13.36 8.62
N GLU A 16 10.08 -14.56 9.03
CA GLU A 16 11.29 -14.77 9.86
C GLU A 16 12.59 -14.44 9.10
N GLU A 17 12.58 -14.48 7.79
CA GLU A 17 13.68 -14.07 6.93
C GLU A 17 13.51 -12.60 6.46
N ALA A 18 12.30 -12.22 6.04
CA ALA A 18 12.03 -10.91 5.50
C ALA A 18 12.24 -9.78 6.52
N ILE A 19 11.68 -9.89 7.74
CA ILE A 19 11.74 -8.83 8.74
C ILE A 19 13.18 -8.47 9.13
N PRO A 20 14.07 -9.44 9.49
CA PRO A 20 15.46 -9.14 9.78
C PRO A 20 16.22 -8.50 8.60
N ALA A 21 15.95 -8.97 7.38
CA ALA A 21 16.63 -8.47 6.19
C ALA A 21 16.21 -7.02 5.87
N ILE A 22 14.92 -6.71 5.92
CA ILE A 22 14.38 -5.37 5.69
C ILE A 22 14.89 -4.38 6.75
N ALA A 23 14.91 -4.78 8.02
CA ALA A 23 15.50 -3.98 9.10
C ALA A 23 16.99 -3.70 8.88
N LYS A 24 17.75 -4.72 8.46
CA LYS A 24 19.19 -4.60 8.19
C LYS A 24 19.51 -3.67 7.02
N ILE A 25 18.64 -3.61 6.01
CA ILE A 25 18.77 -2.66 4.88
C ILE A 25 18.62 -1.22 5.40
N GLY A 26 17.76 -0.99 6.42
CA GLY A 26 17.55 0.31 7.03
C GLY A 26 16.12 0.83 6.94
N TYR A 27 15.15 0.05 6.46
CA TYR A 27 13.75 0.42 6.45
C TYR A 27 13.21 0.71 7.86
N HIS A 28 12.28 1.63 7.98
CA HIS A 28 11.64 2.01 9.24
C HIS A 28 10.35 1.24 9.50
N GLY A 29 9.78 0.66 8.44
CA GLY A 29 8.55 -0.12 8.52
C GLY A 29 8.46 -1.19 7.44
N ILE A 30 7.50 -2.07 7.63
CA ILE A 30 7.15 -3.14 6.68
C ILE A 30 5.63 -3.19 6.52
N GLU A 31 5.17 -3.36 5.31
CA GLU A 31 3.79 -3.67 4.99
C GLU A 31 3.66 -5.16 4.73
N LEU A 32 2.70 -5.78 5.41
CA LEU A 32 2.45 -7.22 5.32
C LEU A 32 1.39 -7.52 4.27
N ALA A 33 1.79 -7.99 3.10
CA ALA A 33 0.86 -8.48 2.08
C ALA A 33 0.31 -9.85 2.47
N VAL A 34 -1.03 -9.95 2.60
CA VAL A 34 -1.71 -11.21 2.93
C VAL A 34 -2.45 -11.72 1.70
N THR A 35 -1.86 -12.71 1.05
CA THR A 35 -2.36 -13.24 -0.23
C THR A 35 -2.56 -14.75 -0.15
N PRO A 36 -3.63 -15.31 -0.71
CA PRO A 36 -3.84 -16.76 -0.74
C PRO A 36 -2.65 -17.51 -1.32
N GLY A 37 -2.22 -18.56 -0.61
CA GLY A 37 -1.10 -19.41 -1.01
C GLY A 37 0.30 -18.83 -0.70
N TRP A 38 0.40 -17.65 -0.11
CA TRP A 38 1.68 -17.08 0.33
C TRP A 38 2.01 -17.48 1.78
N PRO A 39 3.26 -17.29 2.24
CA PRO A 39 3.62 -17.55 3.65
C PRO A 39 2.75 -16.79 4.66
N THR A 40 2.16 -15.68 4.24
CA THR A 40 1.29 -14.79 5.01
C THR A 40 -0.20 -14.95 4.70
N ASP A 41 -0.60 -16.06 4.05
CA ASP A 41 -2.02 -16.35 3.81
C ASP A 41 -2.80 -16.42 5.13
N LEU A 42 -3.88 -15.66 5.23
CA LEU A 42 -4.75 -15.62 6.43
C LEU A 42 -5.25 -17.01 6.86
N ALA A 43 -5.44 -17.92 5.89
CA ALA A 43 -5.88 -19.28 6.18
C ALA A 43 -4.85 -20.14 6.92
N THR A 44 -3.56 -19.81 6.79
CA THR A 44 -2.44 -20.55 7.39
C THR A 44 -1.66 -19.75 8.43
N LEU A 45 -1.97 -18.46 8.58
CA LEU A 45 -1.35 -17.58 9.55
C LEU A 45 -2.02 -17.75 10.92
N ASP A 46 -1.65 -18.81 11.63
CA ASP A 46 -2.18 -19.12 12.95
C ASP A 46 -1.69 -18.13 14.04
N THR A 47 -2.25 -18.25 15.23
CA THR A 47 -1.93 -17.37 16.37
C THR A 47 -0.45 -17.37 16.71
N ALA A 48 0.22 -18.54 16.66
CA ALA A 48 1.65 -18.62 16.99
C ALA A 48 2.50 -17.86 15.97
N ARG A 49 2.20 -17.98 14.69
CA ARG A 49 2.89 -17.24 13.62
C ARG A 49 2.63 -15.73 13.71
N ARG A 50 1.41 -15.29 14.03
CA ARG A 50 1.07 -13.88 14.24
C ARG A 50 1.86 -13.30 15.42
N GLN A 51 1.90 -14.01 16.55
CA GLN A 51 2.70 -13.62 17.70
C GLN A 51 4.20 -13.56 17.35
N ARG A 52 4.69 -14.52 16.57
CA ARG A 52 6.09 -14.52 16.11
C ARG A 52 6.40 -13.30 15.23
N ILE A 53 5.53 -12.95 14.29
CA ILE A 53 5.67 -11.73 13.48
C ILE A 53 5.73 -10.50 14.37
N ARG A 54 4.81 -10.35 15.34
CA ARG A 54 4.80 -9.22 16.28
C ARG A 54 6.12 -9.13 17.06
N GLN A 55 6.61 -10.24 17.60
CA GLN A 55 7.89 -10.31 18.31
C GLN A 55 9.06 -9.88 17.42
N LEU A 56 9.09 -10.32 16.16
CA LEU A 56 10.14 -9.94 15.22
C LEU A 56 10.09 -8.43 14.90
N LEU A 57 8.91 -7.86 14.69
CA LEU A 57 8.75 -6.42 14.48
C LEU A 57 9.32 -5.64 15.67
N ASP A 58 9.01 -6.05 16.90
CA ASP A 58 9.54 -5.43 18.12
C ASP A 58 11.06 -5.62 18.24
N GLN A 59 11.54 -6.86 18.02
CA GLN A 59 12.97 -7.20 18.13
C GLN A 59 13.85 -6.39 17.17
N TYR A 60 13.36 -6.17 15.95
CA TYR A 60 14.09 -5.44 14.91
C TYR A 60 13.68 -3.97 14.81
N ASN A 61 12.81 -3.51 15.72
CA ASN A 61 12.34 -2.13 15.77
C ASN A 61 11.73 -1.65 14.44
N LEU A 62 11.03 -2.53 13.74
CA LEU A 62 10.27 -2.22 12.53
C LEU A 62 8.82 -1.94 12.90
N LYS A 63 8.27 -0.86 12.35
CA LYS A 63 6.84 -0.57 12.45
C LYS A 63 6.05 -1.37 11.41
N LEU A 64 4.87 -1.86 11.78
CA LEU A 64 3.92 -2.32 10.78
C LEU A 64 3.29 -1.10 10.09
N SER A 65 3.67 -0.83 8.85
CA SER A 65 3.14 0.34 8.13
C SER A 65 1.71 0.12 7.62
N ALA A 66 1.37 -1.10 7.24
CA ALA A 66 0.02 -1.55 6.91
C ALA A 66 -0.06 -3.08 6.80
N VAL A 67 -1.27 -3.62 6.78
CA VAL A 67 -1.58 -4.96 6.24
C VAL A 67 -2.23 -4.76 4.87
N ALA A 68 -1.66 -5.34 3.82
CA ALA A 68 -2.22 -5.28 2.46
C ALA A 68 -3.09 -6.50 2.19
N GLY A 69 -4.41 -6.31 2.22
CA GLY A 69 -5.41 -7.35 2.03
C GLY A 69 -6.09 -7.30 0.66
N HIS A 70 -5.34 -7.05 -0.41
CA HIS A 70 -5.86 -6.82 -1.77
C HIS A 70 -6.93 -7.81 -2.20
N THR A 71 -8.18 -7.37 -2.15
CA THR A 71 -9.36 -8.17 -2.45
C THR A 71 -10.44 -7.26 -3.04
N SER A 72 -11.08 -7.66 -4.14
CA SER A 72 -12.04 -6.81 -4.84
C SER A 72 -13.26 -6.47 -3.99
N MET A 73 -13.56 -5.17 -3.89
CA MET A 73 -14.80 -4.62 -3.34
C MET A 73 -15.86 -4.38 -4.43
N CYS A 74 -15.49 -4.62 -5.70
CA CYS A 74 -16.31 -4.35 -6.89
C CYS A 74 -16.98 -5.62 -7.47
N GLU A 75 -16.91 -6.77 -6.77
CA GLU A 75 -17.48 -8.05 -7.21
C GLU A 75 -19.01 -8.01 -7.17
N ILE A 76 -19.68 -8.50 -8.24
CA ILE A 76 -21.15 -8.54 -8.33
C ILE A 76 -21.76 -9.92 -8.03
N ASP A 77 -20.96 -10.97 -8.12
CA ASP A 77 -21.38 -12.31 -7.69
C ASP A 77 -21.50 -12.32 -6.15
N GLU A 78 -22.67 -12.68 -5.64
CA GLU A 78 -22.98 -12.58 -4.21
C GLU A 78 -22.07 -13.48 -3.35
N GLU A 79 -21.81 -14.72 -3.78
CA GLU A 79 -21.00 -15.64 -2.98
C GLU A 79 -19.52 -15.22 -2.98
N LYS A 80 -19.00 -14.79 -4.13
CA LYS A 80 -17.65 -14.24 -4.20
C LYS A 80 -17.52 -12.95 -3.40
N ASN A 81 -18.51 -12.06 -3.49
CA ASN A 81 -18.51 -10.85 -2.71
C ASN A 81 -18.51 -11.13 -1.21
N LYS A 82 -19.34 -12.07 -0.74
CA LYS A 82 -19.38 -12.49 0.66
C LYS A 82 -18.01 -12.99 1.13
N ALA A 83 -17.33 -13.81 0.34
CA ALA A 83 -15.99 -14.30 0.63
C ALA A 83 -14.97 -13.16 0.64
N ASN A 84 -15.04 -12.24 -0.33
CA ASN A 84 -14.17 -11.07 -0.41
C ASN A 84 -14.34 -10.15 0.81
N MET A 85 -15.57 -9.85 1.17
CA MET A 85 -15.88 -8.99 2.33
C MET A 85 -15.44 -9.64 3.65
N GLN A 86 -15.55 -10.95 3.78
CA GLN A 86 -15.03 -11.66 4.96
C GLN A 86 -13.51 -11.56 5.02
N ARG A 87 -12.80 -11.83 3.91
CA ARG A 87 -11.35 -11.73 3.83
C ARG A 87 -10.85 -10.32 4.18
N LEU A 88 -11.55 -9.27 3.73
CA LEU A 88 -11.21 -7.89 4.09
C LEU A 88 -11.38 -7.62 5.59
N ARG A 89 -12.43 -8.17 6.23
CA ARG A 89 -12.59 -8.08 7.68
C ARG A 89 -11.50 -8.83 8.43
N ASP A 90 -11.14 -10.03 7.97
CA ASP A 90 -10.04 -10.82 8.57
C ASP A 90 -8.68 -10.08 8.44
N SER A 91 -8.48 -9.34 7.34
CA SER A 91 -7.31 -8.48 7.16
C SER A 91 -7.32 -7.26 8.09
N ILE A 92 -8.50 -6.68 8.35
CA ILE A 92 -8.68 -5.60 9.33
C ILE A 92 -8.36 -6.13 10.75
N ASP A 93 -8.88 -7.31 11.10
CA ASP A 93 -8.60 -7.93 12.41
C ASP A 93 -7.11 -8.22 12.59
N LEU A 94 -6.44 -8.68 11.54
CA LEU A 94 -4.99 -8.90 11.56
C LEU A 94 -4.21 -7.59 11.74
N ALA A 95 -4.63 -6.52 11.07
CA ALA A 95 -4.00 -5.20 11.24
C ALA A 95 -4.12 -4.71 12.68
N ALA A 96 -5.30 -4.84 13.29
CA ALA A 96 -5.52 -4.50 14.70
C ALA A 96 -4.65 -5.35 15.65
N GLU A 97 -4.49 -6.66 15.36
CA GLU A 97 -3.71 -7.58 16.20
C GLU A 97 -2.21 -7.32 16.12
N LEU A 98 -1.68 -7.04 14.91
CA LEU A 98 -0.24 -6.94 14.69
C LEU A 98 0.33 -5.54 14.90
N THR A 99 -0.49 -4.49 14.92
CA THR A 99 -0.01 -3.12 15.11
C THR A 99 0.31 -2.87 16.59
N ALA A 100 1.41 -2.17 16.85
CA ALA A 100 1.76 -1.76 18.21
C ALA A 100 0.71 -0.76 18.75
N PRO A 101 0.43 -0.74 20.08
CA PRO A 101 -0.67 0.06 20.65
C PRO A 101 -0.64 1.56 20.33
N ASP A 102 0.56 2.13 20.18
CA ASP A 102 0.75 3.57 19.95
C ASP A 102 0.87 3.92 18.45
N ASP A 103 0.82 2.93 17.57
CA ASP A 103 0.93 3.14 16.13
C ASP A 103 -0.46 3.10 15.47
N PRO A 104 -0.67 3.82 14.35
CA PRO A 104 -1.93 3.72 13.61
C PRO A 104 -2.04 2.37 12.91
N ALA A 105 -3.08 1.60 13.22
CA ALA A 105 -3.36 0.37 12.52
C ALA A 105 -4.01 0.67 11.16
N ILE A 106 -3.40 0.19 10.06
CA ILE A 106 -3.84 0.45 8.69
C ILE A 106 -4.04 -0.87 7.96
N MET A 107 -5.18 -1.01 7.28
CA MET A 107 -5.41 -2.08 6.32
C MET A 107 -5.59 -1.47 4.92
N ALA A 108 -4.66 -1.76 4.02
CA ALA A 108 -4.66 -1.30 2.65
C ALA A 108 -5.32 -2.33 1.71
N SER A 109 -6.14 -1.86 0.77
CA SER A 109 -6.68 -2.72 -0.27
C SER A 109 -7.09 -1.94 -1.52
N LEU A 110 -6.93 -2.58 -2.68
CA LEU A 110 -7.50 -2.06 -3.92
C LEU A 110 -9.04 -2.27 -3.95
N ILE A 111 -9.73 -1.43 -4.71
CA ILE A 111 -11.17 -1.60 -5.00
C ILE A 111 -11.40 -2.69 -6.04
N GLY A 112 -10.53 -2.76 -7.05
CA GLY A 112 -10.62 -3.73 -8.14
C GLY A 112 -11.77 -3.46 -9.10
N GLY A 113 -12.26 -4.52 -9.73
CA GLY A 113 -13.32 -4.47 -10.75
C GLY A 113 -12.78 -4.24 -12.16
N PRO A 114 -13.61 -4.48 -13.19
CA PRO A 114 -13.22 -4.27 -14.57
C PRO A 114 -13.04 -2.79 -14.90
N GLU A 115 -12.05 -2.48 -15.75
CA GLU A 115 -11.87 -1.14 -16.31
C GLU A 115 -13.17 -0.65 -16.97
N GLY A 116 -13.52 0.62 -16.77
CA GLY A 116 -14.73 1.22 -17.29
C GLY A 116 -16.04 0.95 -16.51
N ALA A 117 -16.03 0.04 -15.54
CA ALA A 117 -17.25 -0.31 -14.78
C ALA A 117 -17.60 0.66 -13.65
N TRP A 118 -16.85 1.77 -13.48
CA TRP A 118 -17.01 2.67 -12.34
C TRP A 118 -18.41 3.25 -12.22
N GLU A 119 -18.94 3.85 -13.28
CA GLU A 119 -20.25 4.53 -13.23
C GLU A 119 -21.38 3.58 -12.87
N GLU A 120 -21.30 2.32 -13.31
CA GLU A 120 -22.28 1.28 -12.97
C GLU A 120 -22.17 0.82 -11.53
N ARG A 121 -20.96 0.82 -10.95
CA ARG A 121 -20.67 0.15 -9.67
C ARG A 121 -20.33 1.10 -8.52
N LYS A 122 -20.11 2.37 -8.76
CA LYS A 122 -19.62 3.32 -7.76
C LYS A 122 -20.49 3.40 -6.51
N MET A 123 -21.81 3.33 -6.62
CA MET A 123 -22.70 3.35 -5.44
C MET A 123 -22.58 2.08 -4.61
N LEU A 124 -22.49 0.92 -5.26
CA LEU A 124 -22.25 -0.36 -4.60
C LEU A 124 -20.89 -0.37 -3.89
N VAL A 125 -19.85 0.16 -4.55
CA VAL A 125 -18.51 0.30 -3.95
C VAL A 125 -18.55 1.23 -2.74
N ALA A 126 -19.22 2.39 -2.84
CA ALA A 126 -19.33 3.34 -1.73
C ALA A 126 -20.02 2.72 -0.52
N GLU A 127 -21.11 1.98 -0.71
CA GLU A 127 -21.83 1.26 0.37
C GLU A 127 -20.90 0.24 1.06
N ARG A 128 -20.15 -0.56 0.29
CA ARG A 128 -19.25 -1.57 0.81
C ARG A 128 -18.07 -0.97 1.56
N VAL A 129 -17.46 0.08 1.00
CA VAL A 129 -16.36 0.80 1.64
C VAL A 129 -16.83 1.44 2.94
N TYR A 130 -18.03 2.04 2.96
CA TYR A 130 -18.63 2.57 4.19
C TYR A 130 -18.80 1.47 5.24
N GLY A 131 -19.40 0.34 4.88
CA GLY A 131 -19.61 -0.80 5.79
C GLY A 131 -18.30 -1.40 6.33
N LEU A 132 -17.24 -1.44 5.51
CA LEU A 132 -15.90 -1.83 5.96
C LEU A 132 -15.26 -0.76 6.84
N GLY A 133 -15.48 0.53 6.56
CA GLY A 133 -15.05 1.65 7.40
C GLY A 133 -15.66 1.58 8.80
N GLU A 134 -16.95 1.29 8.90
CA GLU A 134 -17.64 1.06 10.19
C GLU A 134 -17.04 -0.13 10.96
N TYR A 135 -16.68 -1.21 10.24
CA TYR A 135 -16.03 -2.36 10.86
C TYR A 135 -14.60 -2.02 11.34
N ALA A 136 -13.83 -1.35 10.49
CA ALA A 136 -12.47 -0.92 10.79
C ALA A 136 -12.43 0.04 12.00
N ALA A 137 -13.34 1.01 12.06
CA ALA A 137 -13.45 1.95 13.18
C ALA A 137 -13.66 1.23 14.53
N LYS A 138 -14.50 0.20 14.56
CA LYS A 138 -14.74 -0.61 15.78
C LYS A 138 -13.50 -1.38 16.25
N LYS A 139 -12.54 -1.60 15.35
CA LYS A 139 -11.27 -2.28 15.62
C LYS A 139 -10.10 -1.30 15.83
N GLY A 140 -10.35 0.01 15.73
CA GLY A 140 -9.29 1.03 15.77
C GLY A 140 -8.38 1.02 14.54
N VAL A 141 -8.87 0.53 13.41
CA VAL A 141 -8.12 0.40 12.15
C VAL A 141 -8.61 1.44 11.14
N ILE A 142 -7.71 1.94 10.32
CA ILE A 142 -8.02 2.78 9.15
C ILE A 142 -8.00 1.89 7.90
N LEU A 143 -9.09 1.89 7.15
CA LEU A 143 -9.15 1.28 5.83
C LEU A 143 -8.55 2.25 4.81
N ALA A 144 -7.47 1.86 4.15
CA ALA A 144 -6.81 2.63 3.11
C ALA A 144 -7.14 2.03 1.73
N VAL A 145 -7.97 2.71 0.93
CA VAL A 145 -8.37 2.23 -0.40
C VAL A 145 -7.43 2.78 -1.47
N GLU A 146 -7.07 1.93 -2.43
CA GLU A 146 -6.08 2.24 -3.46
C GLU A 146 -6.73 2.42 -4.84
N PRO A 147 -6.62 3.62 -5.45
CA PRO A 147 -6.87 3.81 -6.86
C PRO A 147 -5.78 3.11 -7.70
N HIS A 148 -6.20 2.22 -8.62
CA HIS A 148 -5.27 1.37 -9.35
C HIS A 148 -5.60 1.36 -10.85
N SER A 149 -4.64 1.76 -11.69
CA SER A 149 -4.78 1.76 -13.15
C SER A 149 -5.20 0.39 -13.69
N GLY A 150 -6.07 0.39 -14.71
CA GLY A 150 -6.61 -0.84 -15.29
C GLY A 150 -7.70 -1.51 -14.46
N THR A 151 -8.25 -0.82 -13.45
CA THR A 151 -9.42 -1.25 -12.69
C THR A 151 -10.58 -0.26 -12.82
N ALA A 152 -11.70 -0.53 -12.17
CA ALA A 152 -12.82 0.40 -12.15
C ALA A 152 -12.49 1.71 -11.44
N PHE A 153 -11.60 1.69 -10.47
CA PHE A 153 -11.22 2.79 -9.59
C PHE A 153 -9.76 3.19 -9.83
N ASP A 154 -9.51 4.10 -10.77
CA ASP A 154 -8.19 4.32 -11.37
C ASP A 154 -7.76 5.79 -11.55
N THR A 155 -8.63 6.78 -11.20
CA THR A 155 -8.32 8.21 -11.37
C THR A 155 -8.50 9.01 -10.09
N PRO A 156 -7.83 10.20 -9.97
CA PRO A 156 -8.03 11.11 -8.85
C PRO A 156 -9.49 11.52 -8.65
N ASP A 157 -10.21 11.84 -9.71
CA ASP A 157 -11.63 12.26 -9.65
C ASP A 157 -12.50 11.18 -9.01
N LYS A 158 -12.26 9.90 -9.35
CA LYS A 158 -12.98 8.78 -8.73
C LYS A 158 -12.62 8.64 -7.26
N ALA A 159 -11.34 8.84 -6.90
CA ALA A 159 -10.89 8.81 -5.52
C ALA A 159 -11.54 9.94 -4.70
N LEU A 160 -11.55 11.16 -5.20
CA LEU A 160 -12.22 12.29 -4.55
C LEU A 160 -13.71 12.05 -4.38
N TRP A 161 -14.39 11.59 -5.43
CA TRP A 161 -15.80 11.25 -5.38
C TRP A 161 -16.09 10.19 -4.30
N LEU A 162 -15.28 9.13 -4.24
CA LEU A 162 -15.47 8.07 -3.25
C LEU A 162 -15.26 8.58 -1.82
N MET A 163 -14.21 9.36 -1.58
CA MET A 163 -13.94 9.93 -0.25
C MET A 163 -15.05 10.88 0.21
N GLU A 164 -15.59 11.70 -0.69
CA GLU A 164 -16.73 12.58 -0.41
C GLU A 164 -18.01 11.78 -0.12
N MET A 165 -18.30 10.78 -0.96
CA MET A 165 -19.51 9.96 -0.83
C MET A 165 -19.51 9.11 0.44
N VAL A 166 -18.37 8.48 0.75
CA VAL A 166 -18.22 7.64 1.94
C VAL A 166 -18.15 8.48 3.20
N ASN A 167 -17.44 9.60 3.17
CA ASN A 167 -17.25 10.56 4.26
C ASN A 167 -17.12 9.91 5.66
N HIS A 168 -16.22 8.94 5.77
CA HIS A 168 -16.04 8.15 7.00
C HIS A 168 -14.64 8.38 7.61
N PRO A 169 -14.50 8.64 8.93
CA PRO A 169 -13.21 8.96 9.55
C PRO A 169 -12.19 7.82 9.47
N ALA A 170 -12.63 6.57 9.44
CA ALA A 170 -11.77 5.39 9.31
C ALA A 170 -11.55 4.95 7.85
N VAL A 171 -11.91 5.76 6.85
CA VAL A 171 -11.62 5.49 5.44
C VAL A 171 -10.72 6.57 4.90
N ARG A 172 -9.60 6.17 4.31
CA ARG A 172 -8.56 7.03 3.73
C ARG A 172 -8.04 6.41 2.43
N LEU A 173 -7.06 7.06 1.82
CA LEU A 173 -6.40 6.54 0.63
C LEU A 173 -5.09 5.83 0.96
N ASN A 174 -4.83 4.72 0.27
CA ASN A 174 -3.49 4.28 -0.08
C ASN A 174 -3.14 4.95 -1.41
N PHE A 175 -2.24 5.93 -1.36
CA PHE A 175 -1.92 6.74 -2.53
C PHE A 175 -0.67 6.19 -3.22
N ASP A 176 -0.88 5.47 -4.33
CA ASP A 176 0.20 5.05 -5.23
C ASP A 176 0.30 5.98 -6.43
N ILE A 177 1.29 6.87 -6.41
CA ILE A 177 1.56 7.83 -7.48
C ILE A 177 1.82 7.16 -8.83
N SER A 178 2.39 5.95 -8.85
CA SER A 178 2.79 5.26 -10.07
C SER A 178 1.61 4.96 -10.98
N HIS A 179 0.44 4.67 -10.40
CA HIS A 179 -0.78 4.41 -11.17
C HIS A 179 -1.34 5.65 -11.85
N PHE A 180 -1.13 6.82 -11.28
CA PHE A 180 -1.52 8.09 -11.87
C PHE A 180 -0.51 8.57 -12.91
N ASP A 181 0.78 8.45 -12.63
CA ASP A 181 1.82 8.87 -13.57
C ASP A 181 1.70 8.12 -14.91
N ILE A 182 1.51 6.79 -14.90
CA ILE A 182 1.39 6.01 -16.15
C ILE A 182 0.16 6.36 -16.99
N ILE A 183 -0.91 6.91 -16.41
CA ILE A 183 -2.07 7.42 -17.14
C ILE A 183 -1.95 8.89 -17.51
N GLY A 184 -0.80 9.51 -17.23
CA GLY A 184 -0.48 10.88 -17.63
C GLY A 184 -0.80 11.95 -16.61
N ILE A 185 -1.18 11.60 -15.39
CA ILE A 185 -1.48 12.54 -14.31
C ILE A 185 -0.23 12.70 -13.43
N GLY A 186 0.39 13.87 -13.50
CA GLY A 186 1.67 14.12 -12.87
C GLY A 186 1.60 14.49 -11.39
N ILE A 187 2.78 14.61 -10.79
CA ILE A 187 2.97 14.90 -9.35
C ILE A 187 2.23 16.18 -8.94
N ASP A 188 2.42 17.29 -9.69
CA ASP A 188 1.86 18.60 -9.34
C ASP A 188 0.33 18.66 -9.42
N GLU A 189 -0.26 17.77 -10.22
CA GLU A 189 -1.71 17.67 -10.37
C GLU A 189 -2.33 16.80 -9.26
N CYS A 190 -1.77 15.61 -8.99
CA CYS A 190 -2.43 14.66 -8.10
C CYS A 190 -2.00 14.78 -6.63
N VAL A 191 -0.74 15.11 -6.33
CA VAL A 191 -0.26 15.14 -4.93
C VAL A 191 -1.04 16.14 -4.06
N PRO A 192 -1.32 17.39 -4.49
CA PRO A 192 -2.08 18.34 -3.66
C PRO A 192 -3.49 17.83 -3.31
N GLN A 193 -4.08 17.00 -4.17
CA GLN A 193 -5.44 16.48 -4.00
C GLN A 193 -5.45 15.17 -3.18
N MET A 194 -4.49 14.29 -3.41
CA MET A 194 -4.47 12.94 -2.84
C MET A 194 -3.77 12.88 -1.49
N ALA A 195 -2.65 13.58 -1.31
CA ALA A 195 -1.85 13.50 -0.09
C ALA A 195 -2.62 13.86 1.20
N PRO A 196 -3.52 14.89 1.22
CA PRO A 196 -4.33 15.19 2.40
C PRO A 196 -5.32 14.08 2.80
N LEU A 197 -5.67 13.20 1.85
CA LEU A 197 -6.58 12.07 2.07
C LEU A 197 -5.83 10.75 2.33
N ALA A 198 -4.51 10.71 2.08
CA ALA A 198 -3.69 9.53 2.22
C ALA A 198 -3.28 9.29 3.67
N VAL A 199 -3.35 8.03 4.09
CA VAL A 199 -2.78 7.53 5.35
C VAL A 199 -1.61 6.58 5.08
N HIS A 200 -1.57 5.99 3.90
CA HIS A 200 -0.52 5.13 3.40
C HIS A 200 -0.20 5.46 1.95
N THR A 201 0.99 5.09 1.49
CA THR A 201 1.40 5.33 0.11
C THR A 201 2.20 4.16 -0.44
N HIS A 202 2.10 3.95 -1.76
CA HIS A 202 3.05 3.13 -2.49
C HIS A 202 3.83 3.98 -3.49
N VAL A 203 5.06 3.57 -3.74
CA VAL A 203 5.91 4.10 -4.79
C VAL A 203 6.59 2.96 -5.55
N LYS A 204 6.57 3.07 -6.86
CA LYS A 204 7.32 2.29 -7.84
C LYS A 204 8.02 3.27 -8.76
N ASP A 205 9.08 2.82 -9.43
CA ASP A 205 9.55 3.55 -10.61
C ASP A 205 8.80 3.03 -11.84
N GLN A 206 8.66 3.85 -12.86
CA GLN A 206 7.90 3.50 -14.04
C GLN A 206 8.39 4.25 -15.28
N ARG A 207 8.13 3.69 -16.45
CA ARG A 207 8.33 4.33 -17.74
C ARG A 207 7.22 3.96 -18.73
N GLY A 208 7.03 4.81 -19.72
CA GLY A 208 5.95 4.63 -20.71
C GLY A 208 4.59 5.10 -20.19
N ARG A 209 3.54 4.74 -20.90
CA ARG A 209 2.15 5.11 -20.59
C ARG A 209 1.25 3.90 -20.71
N TYR A 210 0.25 3.82 -19.84
CA TYR A 210 -0.77 2.78 -19.89
C TYR A 210 -1.46 2.76 -21.28
N PRO A 211 -1.70 1.59 -21.88
CA PRO A 211 -1.39 0.24 -21.36
C PRO A 211 0.04 -0.26 -21.65
N ASN A 212 0.88 0.50 -22.35
CA ASN A 212 2.25 0.13 -22.79
C ASN A 212 3.31 0.72 -21.83
N HIS A 213 3.18 0.46 -20.55
CA HIS A 213 4.07 0.91 -19.48
C HIS A 213 4.89 -0.25 -18.91
N GLU A 214 5.91 0.10 -18.16
CA GLU A 214 6.70 -0.84 -17.37
C GLU A 214 6.90 -0.25 -15.97
N PHE A 215 6.53 -1.01 -14.94
CA PHE A 215 6.94 -0.72 -13.57
C PHE A 215 8.34 -1.25 -13.30
N LEU A 216 9.10 -0.51 -12.51
CA LEU A 216 10.51 -0.75 -12.21
C LEU A 216 10.75 -0.60 -10.70
N THR A 217 11.87 -1.14 -10.24
CA THR A 217 12.38 -0.86 -8.89
C THR A 217 12.75 0.62 -8.78
N PRO A 218 12.40 1.33 -7.68
CA PRO A 218 12.78 2.72 -7.49
C PRO A 218 14.27 2.98 -7.74
N GLY A 219 14.56 3.99 -8.57
CA GLY A 219 15.91 4.34 -9.05
C GLY A 219 16.34 3.62 -10.32
N SER A 220 15.52 2.74 -10.90
CA SER A 220 15.82 2.05 -12.17
C SER A 220 15.11 2.65 -13.38
N GLY A 221 14.34 3.70 -13.19
CA GLY A 221 13.58 4.41 -14.22
C GLY A 221 13.70 5.93 -14.08
N PRO A 222 12.87 6.68 -14.82
CA PRO A 222 12.94 8.13 -14.90
C PRO A 222 12.06 8.87 -13.90
N PHE A 223 11.34 8.19 -12.97
CA PHE A 223 10.42 8.90 -12.08
C PHE A 223 11.16 9.82 -11.12
N ASP A 224 10.69 11.07 -11.01
CA ASP A 224 11.31 12.10 -10.17
C ASP A 224 10.90 11.97 -8.70
N PHE A 225 11.56 11.08 -7.97
CA PHE A 225 11.34 10.90 -6.53
C PHE A 225 11.69 12.15 -5.72
N VAL A 226 12.64 12.96 -6.16
CA VAL A 226 13.04 14.20 -5.47
C VAL A 226 11.87 15.19 -5.48
N HIS A 227 11.29 15.41 -6.67
CA HIS A 227 10.10 16.26 -6.81
C HIS A 227 8.89 15.70 -6.04
N TYR A 228 8.64 14.39 -6.16
CA TYR A 228 7.53 13.72 -5.46
C TYR A 228 7.63 13.90 -3.94
N LEU A 229 8.77 13.61 -3.33
CA LEU A 229 8.96 13.74 -1.87
C LEU A 229 8.85 15.19 -1.40
N SER A 230 9.37 16.15 -2.19
CA SER A 230 9.19 17.58 -1.92
C SER A 230 7.71 17.98 -1.96
N ALA A 231 6.94 17.49 -2.95
CA ALA A 231 5.52 17.76 -3.08
C ALA A 231 4.72 17.14 -1.93
N MET A 232 4.99 15.88 -1.56
CA MET A 232 4.36 15.20 -0.42
C MET A 232 4.61 15.95 0.90
N HIS A 233 5.84 16.39 1.12
CA HIS A 233 6.20 17.20 2.30
C HIS A 233 5.44 18.53 2.32
N LYS A 234 5.39 19.25 1.21
CA LYS A 234 4.63 20.51 1.08
C LYS A 234 3.13 20.31 1.31
N ALA A 235 2.59 19.16 0.91
CA ALA A 235 1.20 18.79 1.16
C ALA A 235 0.93 18.35 2.62
N GLY A 236 1.96 18.31 3.49
CA GLY A 236 1.84 17.96 4.89
C GLY A 236 1.79 16.46 5.18
N TYR A 237 2.13 15.59 4.23
CA TYR A 237 2.18 14.16 4.48
C TYR A 237 3.35 13.78 5.39
N THR A 238 3.08 12.98 6.42
CA THR A 238 4.07 12.58 7.44
C THR A 238 4.20 11.06 7.61
N GLY A 239 3.39 10.29 6.90
CA GLY A 239 3.33 8.83 7.00
C GLY A 239 4.51 8.09 6.35
N PHE A 240 4.27 6.85 5.99
CA PHE A 240 5.25 6.02 5.30
C PHE A 240 5.21 6.24 3.77
N ILE A 241 6.39 6.31 3.17
CA ILE A 241 6.60 6.12 1.73
C ILE A 241 6.89 4.63 1.53
N GLY A 242 5.88 3.90 1.09
CA GLY A 242 5.92 2.44 0.93
C GLY A 242 6.54 2.03 -0.41
N MET A 243 7.72 1.45 -0.38
CA MET A 243 8.29 0.86 -1.60
C MET A 243 7.57 -0.44 -1.95
N GLU A 244 7.01 -0.52 -3.13
CA GLU A 244 6.40 -1.72 -3.67
C GLU A 244 7.12 -2.20 -4.95
N VAL A 245 7.39 -3.50 -5.02
CA VAL A 245 7.98 -4.14 -6.21
C VAL A 245 6.88 -4.80 -7.04
N SER A 246 6.61 -4.25 -8.22
CA SER A 246 5.61 -4.79 -9.14
C SER A 246 5.92 -6.22 -9.59
N VAL A 247 4.88 -7.00 -9.87
CA VAL A 247 5.01 -8.32 -10.53
C VAL A 247 5.73 -8.26 -11.88
N MET A 248 5.76 -7.10 -12.55
CA MET A 248 6.54 -6.92 -13.78
C MET A 248 8.04 -7.03 -13.52
N VAL A 249 8.52 -6.54 -12.38
CA VAL A 249 9.92 -6.69 -11.94
C VAL A 249 10.17 -8.13 -11.51
N GLN A 250 9.28 -8.67 -10.69
CA GLN A 250 9.43 -10.01 -10.10
C GLN A 250 9.49 -11.14 -11.13
N ARG A 251 8.89 -10.94 -12.32
CA ARG A 251 8.94 -11.90 -13.44
C ARG A 251 10.22 -11.85 -14.26
N LYS A 252 11.09 -10.87 -14.01
CA LYS A 252 12.37 -10.77 -14.75
C LYS A 252 13.32 -11.88 -14.32
N PRO A 253 14.08 -12.46 -15.27
CA PRO A 253 15.14 -13.42 -14.91
C PRO A 253 16.14 -12.79 -13.95
N GLY A 254 16.50 -13.53 -12.89
CA GLY A 254 17.47 -13.07 -11.89
C GLY A 254 16.90 -12.11 -10.84
N TYR A 255 15.58 -11.95 -10.75
CA TYR A 255 14.97 -11.19 -9.64
C TYR A 255 15.40 -11.76 -8.29
N ASP A 256 15.93 -10.88 -7.45
CA ASP A 256 16.27 -11.17 -6.06
C ASP A 256 15.56 -10.12 -5.17
N PRO A 257 14.59 -10.54 -4.34
CA PRO A 257 13.77 -9.61 -3.55
C PRO A 257 14.59 -8.77 -2.55
N PHE A 258 15.71 -9.29 -2.06
CA PHE A 258 16.56 -8.55 -1.11
C PHE A 258 17.45 -7.52 -1.80
N VAL A 259 17.94 -7.86 -2.99
CA VAL A 259 18.72 -6.93 -3.82
C VAL A 259 17.83 -5.78 -4.27
N ASP A 260 16.62 -6.08 -4.78
CA ASP A 260 15.68 -5.03 -5.19
C ASP A 260 15.21 -4.17 -4.01
N ALA A 261 14.97 -4.77 -2.85
CA ALA A 261 14.65 -4.01 -1.63
C ALA A 261 15.79 -3.04 -1.26
N ALA A 262 17.05 -3.48 -1.34
CA ALA A 262 18.19 -2.63 -1.04
C ALA A 262 18.35 -1.50 -2.07
N LEU A 263 18.24 -1.80 -3.36
CA LEU A 263 18.32 -0.79 -4.43
C LEU A 263 17.28 0.30 -4.26
N GLY A 264 16.01 -0.06 -4.07
CA GLY A 264 14.94 0.91 -3.88
C GLY A 264 15.07 1.72 -2.60
N TYR A 265 15.52 1.11 -1.50
CA TYR A 265 15.81 1.84 -0.27
C TYR A 265 16.85 2.94 -0.47
N TYR A 266 17.99 2.61 -1.08
CA TYR A 266 19.06 3.58 -1.29
C TYR A 266 18.64 4.68 -2.27
N ALA A 267 17.86 4.36 -3.32
CA ALA A 267 17.30 5.34 -4.23
C ALA A 267 16.36 6.34 -3.50
N LEU A 268 15.48 5.84 -2.64
CA LEU A 268 14.58 6.68 -1.84
C LEU A 268 15.35 7.53 -0.82
N VAL A 269 16.34 6.97 -0.11
CA VAL A 269 17.20 7.73 0.81
C VAL A 269 17.94 8.85 0.08
N HIS A 270 18.48 8.57 -1.11
CA HIS A 270 19.10 9.60 -1.95
C HIS A 270 18.10 10.71 -2.30
N ALA A 271 16.90 10.33 -2.76
CA ALA A 271 15.86 11.30 -3.09
C ALA A 271 15.42 12.14 -1.89
N PHE A 272 15.30 11.55 -0.68
CA PHE A 272 15.04 12.31 0.53
C PHE A 272 16.12 13.35 0.82
N ASN A 273 17.40 13.00 0.68
CA ASN A 273 18.50 13.92 0.92
C ASN A 273 18.48 15.13 -0.06
N GLU A 274 18.06 14.92 -1.31
CA GLU A 274 18.00 15.97 -2.33
C GLU A 274 16.71 16.78 -2.28
N SER A 275 15.60 16.20 -1.81
CA SER A 275 14.26 16.83 -1.84
C SER A 275 14.04 17.91 -0.78
N GLY A 276 14.87 17.94 0.26
CA GLY A 276 14.63 18.76 1.46
C GLY A 276 13.48 18.27 2.33
N ALA A 277 12.82 17.17 1.99
CA ALA A 277 11.80 16.56 2.82
C ALA A 277 12.45 15.81 4.00
N PRO A 278 11.91 15.94 5.24
CA PRO A 278 12.50 15.26 6.39
C PRO A 278 12.29 13.75 6.30
N LEU A 279 13.39 12.99 6.30
CA LEU A 279 13.39 11.57 6.59
C LEU A 279 13.52 11.40 8.10
N ASP A 280 12.42 11.00 8.73
CA ASP A 280 12.41 10.71 10.16
C ASP A 280 13.17 9.40 10.41
N LYS A 281 14.27 9.51 11.17
CA LYS A 281 15.13 8.38 11.55
C LYS A 281 14.82 7.89 12.96
N SER A 282 13.85 8.50 13.64
CA SER A 282 13.41 8.04 14.94
C SER A 282 12.64 6.73 14.80
N SER A 283 13.24 5.72 15.29
CA SER A 283 12.68 4.39 15.52
C SER A 283 11.91 4.37 16.83
#